data_91017f8814f47e9e28267bb310765a6f
#
_entry.id   91017f8814f47e9e28267bb310765a6f
#
_cell.length_a   1.000
_cell.length_b   1.000
_cell.length_c   1.000
_cell.angle_alpha   90.00
_cell.angle_beta   90.00
_cell.angle_gamma   90.00
#
_symmetry.space_group_name_H-M   'P 1'
#
loop_
_entity.id
_entity.type
_entity.pdbx_description
1 polymer ?
#
loop_
_entity_poly.entity_id
_entity_poly.type
_entity_poly.pdbx_seq_one_letter_code
_entity_poly.pdbx_strand_id
1 'polypeptide(L)'
;IDGQQRTISVCQYVAGDFSYNSKYFNNLQDDEKNKILDYKLMIYTCDGTVSEKLKWFEIINIAGEKLTQQELRNAAYFGSWVTDAKRYFSKTGCVAYDIAKDYVSGIANRQEYLETAIRWISNDDITGYMGKHQHDKNANLLWQHFQAVITWVQTTFKNQRKFMKNVDWGVLYDEYKDKQFDTDKIEEEIKKLILDDDVTKKTGIYPYILTRDEKHLSIRTFSENMKQKAYESQNALCKECGELFELSEMEADHIDPWSKGGKTIEENCQLLCKKDNRRKSGK
;
A
#
# COMPACT_ATOMS: atom_id res chain seq x y z
N ILE A 1 3.77 8.23 26.21
CA ILE A 1 3.95 7.64 24.85
C ILE A 1 3.93 6.12 24.95
N ASP A 2 4.80 5.50 25.71
CA ASP A 2 4.68 4.08 26.09
C ASP A 2 4.11 3.94 27.50
N GLY A 3 3.55 2.77 27.84
CA GLY A 3 3.02 2.48 29.15
C GLY A 3 1.56 2.93 29.40
N GLN A 4 0.91 3.61 28.43
CA GLN A 4 -0.47 4.08 28.59
C GLN A 4 -1.43 2.95 29.00
N GLN A 5 -1.39 1.80 28.32
CA GLN A 5 -2.26 0.66 28.63
C GLN A 5 -1.97 0.09 30.03
N ARG A 6 -0.69 -0.03 30.39
CA ARG A 6 -0.27 -0.50 31.71
C ARG A 6 -0.75 0.45 32.81
N THR A 7 -0.57 1.75 32.63
CA THR A 7 -1.01 2.77 33.59
C THR A 7 -2.54 2.77 33.74
N ILE A 8 -3.28 2.75 32.62
CA ILE A 8 -4.75 2.70 32.64
C ILE A 8 -5.22 1.44 33.38
N SER A 9 -4.66 0.27 33.07
CA SER A 9 -5.06 -1.00 33.71
C SER A 9 -4.81 -0.98 35.23
N VAL A 10 -3.67 -0.43 35.66
CA VAL A 10 -3.41 -0.31 37.11
C VAL A 10 -4.40 0.66 37.76
N CYS A 11 -4.66 1.82 37.17
CA CYS A 11 -5.63 2.78 37.68
C CYS A 11 -7.04 2.20 37.78
N GLN A 12 -7.49 1.51 36.71
CA GLN A 12 -8.81 0.86 36.70
C GLN A 12 -8.93 -0.28 37.72
N TYR A 13 -7.86 -1.06 37.91
CA TYR A 13 -7.84 -2.09 38.95
C TYR A 13 -7.95 -1.47 40.34
N VAL A 14 -7.19 -0.41 40.62
CA VAL A 14 -7.25 0.30 41.91
C VAL A 14 -8.63 0.97 42.11
N ALA A 15 -9.26 1.45 41.05
CA ALA A 15 -10.63 1.97 41.07
C ALA A 15 -11.69 0.89 41.32
N GLY A 16 -11.36 -0.38 41.11
CA GLY A 16 -12.29 -1.50 41.27
C GLY A 16 -13.12 -1.82 40.04
N ASP A 17 -12.69 -1.36 38.84
CA ASP A 17 -13.45 -1.56 37.60
C ASP A 17 -13.39 -3.01 37.11
N PHE A 18 -12.38 -3.77 37.50
CA PHE A 18 -12.26 -5.19 37.16
C PHE A 18 -11.52 -5.99 38.27
N SER A 19 -11.64 -7.31 38.22
CA SER A 19 -10.92 -8.23 39.11
C SER A 19 -9.70 -8.84 38.40
N TYR A 20 -8.62 -9.07 39.16
CA TYR A 20 -7.46 -9.86 38.74
C TYR A 20 -7.34 -11.10 39.63
N ASN A 21 -7.18 -12.28 39.04
CA ASN A 21 -7.20 -13.57 39.76
C ASN A 21 -8.40 -13.72 40.72
N SER A 22 -9.60 -13.31 40.22
CA SER A 22 -10.86 -13.35 40.97
C SER A 22 -10.89 -12.46 42.22
N LYS A 23 -9.95 -11.54 42.40
CA LYS A 23 -9.92 -10.57 43.48
C LYS A 23 -10.02 -9.15 42.92
N TYR A 24 -10.94 -8.34 43.46
CA TYR A 24 -10.97 -6.89 43.29
C TYR A 24 -9.98 -6.23 44.24
N PHE A 25 -9.44 -5.07 43.85
CA PHE A 25 -8.48 -4.33 44.70
C PHE A 25 -9.02 -4.11 46.13
N ASN A 26 -10.28 -3.74 46.23
CA ASN A 26 -10.91 -3.50 47.55
C ASN A 26 -10.96 -4.75 48.46
N ASN A 27 -10.90 -5.94 47.87
CA ASN A 27 -10.94 -7.23 48.60
C ASN A 27 -9.53 -7.77 48.95
N LEU A 28 -8.48 -7.03 48.61
CA LEU A 28 -7.11 -7.38 48.99
C LEU A 28 -6.83 -7.06 50.45
N GLN A 29 -5.88 -7.77 51.03
CA GLN A 29 -5.35 -7.43 52.38
C GLN A 29 -4.54 -6.13 52.27
N ASP A 30 -4.36 -5.43 53.39
CA ASP A 30 -3.70 -4.12 53.40
C ASP A 30 -2.23 -4.17 52.94
N ASP A 31 -1.54 -5.27 53.25
CA ASP A 31 -0.18 -5.49 52.76
C ASP A 31 -0.12 -5.70 51.24
N GLU A 32 -1.13 -6.37 50.66
CA GLU A 32 -1.27 -6.55 49.21
C GLU A 32 -1.58 -5.20 48.50
N LYS A 33 -2.49 -4.40 49.11
CA LYS A 33 -2.82 -3.06 48.61
C LYS A 33 -1.59 -2.13 48.61
N ASN A 34 -0.86 -2.12 49.72
CA ASN A 34 0.31 -1.29 49.89
C ASN A 34 1.40 -1.66 48.90
N LYS A 35 1.64 -2.95 48.60
CA LYS A 35 2.58 -3.37 47.57
C LYS A 35 2.26 -2.79 46.19
N ILE A 36 0.98 -2.66 45.88
CA ILE A 36 0.53 -2.09 44.60
C ILE A 36 0.68 -0.56 44.61
N LEU A 37 0.24 0.10 45.68
CA LEU A 37 0.25 1.56 45.78
C LEU A 37 1.67 2.14 45.93
N ASP A 38 2.55 1.43 46.66
CA ASP A 38 3.93 1.84 46.90
C ASP A 38 4.90 1.41 45.76
N TYR A 39 4.37 0.72 44.73
CA TYR A 39 5.22 0.28 43.61
C TYR A 39 5.78 1.47 42.85
N LYS A 40 7.11 1.59 42.84
CA LYS A 40 7.81 2.68 42.16
C LYS A 40 7.90 2.44 40.67
N LEU A 41 7.24 3.29 39.89
CA LEU A 41 7.34 3.27 38.43
C LEU A 41 8.63 3.97 37.99
N MET A 42 9.42 3.30 37.14
CA MET A 42 10.55 3.92 36.46
C MET A 42 10.02 4.61 35.20
N ILE A 43 10.12 5.93 35.17
CA ILE A 43 9.63 6.75 34.06
C ILE A 43 10.82 7.43 33.40
N TYR A 44 10.93 7.28 32.10
CA TYR A 44 11.91 8.01 31.26
C TYR A 44 11.20 9.15 30.54
N THR A 45 11.71 10.36 30.68
CA THR A 45 11.28 11.52 29.90
C THR A 45 12.25 11.68 28.73
N CYS A 46 11.73 11.75 27.50
CA CYS A 46 12.53 11.87 26.30
C CYS A 46 12.30 13.22 25.64
N ASP A 47 13.36 13.99 25.52
CA ASP A 47 13.39 15.24 24.77
C ASP A 47 14.19 15.06 23.47
N GLY A 48 13.90 15.87 22.46
CA GLY A 48 14.59 15.82 21.17
C GLY A 48 13.64 16.06 19.99
N THR A 49 14.19 15.98 18.80
CA THR A 49 13.44 16.06 17.55
C THR A 49 12.47 14.88 17.39
N VAL A 50 11.47 15.04 16.53
CA VAL A 50 10.52 13.97 16.22
C VAL A 50 11.24 12.70 15.72
N SER A 51 12.27 12.86 14.87
CA SER A 51 13.05 11.75 14.35
C SER A 51 13.80 10.99 15.45
N GLU A 52 14.41 11.69 16.39
CA GLU A 52 15.11 11.09 17.54
C GLU A 52 14.14 10.35 18.46
N LYS A 53 12.97 10.94 18.73
CA LYS A 53 11.91 10.30 19.51
C LYS A 53 11.37 9.02 18.85
N LEU A 54 11.18 9.03 17.53
CA LEU A 54 10.78 7.85 16.76
C LEU A 54 11.83 6.74 16.83
N LYS A 55 13.10 7.07 16.59
CA LYS A 55 14.19 6.10 16.64
C LYS A 55 14.36 5.49 18.04
N TRP A 56 14.22 6.29 19.08
CA TRP A 56 14.24 5.81 20.46
C TRP A 56 13.06 4.86 20.72
N PHE A 57 11.87 5.22 20.25
CA PHE A 57 10.66 4.42 20.44
C PHE A 57 10.73 3.07 19.69
N GLU A 58 11.35 3.06 18.50
CA GLU A 58 11.67 1.80 17.80
C GLU A 58 12.57 0.89 18.65
N ILE A 59 13.63 1.44 19.22
CA ILE A 59 14.61 0.68 20.01
C ILE A 59 13.97 0.04 21.23
N ILE A 60 13.15 0.75 21.98
CA ILE A 60 12.54 0.21 23.21
C ILE A 60 11.46 -0.85 22.92
N ASN A 61 10.89 -0.89 21.71
CA ASN A 61 9.88 -1.86 21.30
C ASN A 61 10.47 -3.10 20.61
N ILE A 62 11.80 -3.23 20.48
CA ILE A 62 12.46 -4.41 19.86
C ILE A 62 12.11 -5.72 20.57
N ALA A 63 11.90 -5.69 21.88
CA ALA A 63 11.62 -6.88 22.68
C ALA A 63 10.14 -7.30 22.71
N GLY A 64 9.24 -6.49 22.13
CA GLY A 64 7.80 -6.73 22.09
C GLY A 64 7.25 -7.03 20.69
N GLU A 65 5.93 -6.87 20.52
CA GLU A 65 5.33 -6.91 19.18
C GLU A 65 5.82 -5.70 18.39
N LYS A 66 6.42 -5.95 17.23
CA LYS A 66 7.00 -4.91 16.39
C LYS A 66 5.92 -3.94 15.91
N LEU A 67 6.09 -2.67 16.24
CA LEU A 67 5.19 -1.62 15.78
C LEU A 67 5.36 -1.36 14.29
N THR A 68 4.26 -1.04 13.62
CA THR A 68 4.30 -0.54 12.25
C THR A 68 4.84 0.89 12.22
N GLN A 69 5.34 1.32 11.06
CA GLN A 69 5.82 2.70 10.90
C GLN A 69 4.71 3.73 11.18
N GLN A 70 3.46 3.41 10.85
CA GLN A 70 2.35 4.31 11.15
C GLN A 70 1.99 4.35 12.63
N GLU A 71 2.13 3.25 13.36
CA GLU A 71 1.97 3.26 14.82
C GLU A 71 3.02 4.16 15.50
N LEU A 72 4.26 4.11 15.01
CA LEU A 72 5.33 5.00 15.47
C LEU A 72 5.03 6.48 15.17
N ARG A 73 4.60 6.79 13.93
CA ARG A 73 4.20 8.15 13.55
C ARG A 73 3.03 8.65 14.41
N ASN A 74 2.04 7.81 14.68
CA ASN A 74 0.90 8.17 15.53
C ASN A 74 1.32 8.53 16.96
N ALA A 75 2.36 7.91 17.48
CA ALA A 75 2.93 8.26 18.79
C ALA A 75 3.70 9.58 18.75
N ALA A 76 4.52 9.79 17.71
CA ALA A 76 5.33 10.99 17.56
C ALA A 76 4.50 12.25 17.30
N TYR A 77 3.49 12.14 16.44
CA TYR A 77 2.58 13.23 16.08
C TYR A 77 1.26 13.18 16.85
N PHE A 78 1.31 12.65 18.09
CA PHE A 78 0.11 12.60 18.93
C PHE A 78 -0.51 14.00 19.08
N GLY A 79 -1.83 14.08 18.91
CA GLY A 79 -2.59 15.33 18.98
C GLY A 79 -4.05 15.13 18.66
N SER A 80 -4.80 16.24 18.61
CA SER A 80 -6.25 16.22 18.31
C SER A 80 -6.54 15.60 16.96
N TRP A 81 -5.75 15.93 15.95
CA TRP A 81 -5.92 15.41 14.60
C TRP A 81 -5.77 13.89 14.51
N VAL A 82 -4.66 13.31 15.04
CA VAL A 82 -4.45 11.85 15.05
C VAL A 82 -5.55 11.17 15.85
N THR A 83 -5.97 11.74 16.97
CA THR A 83 -7.03 11.18 17.81
C THR A 83 -8.35 11.10 17.04
N ASP A 84 -8.69 12.12 16.29
CA ASP A 84 -9.90 12.14 15.45
C ASP A 84 -9.76 11.21 14.23
N ALA A 85 -8.62 11.21 13.53
CA ALA A 85 -8.34 10.31 12.41
C ALA A 85 -8.52 8.83 12.78
N LYS A 86 -8.03 8.43 13.95
CA LYS A 86 -8.16 7.06 14.45
C LYS A 86 -9.62 6.59 14.62
N ARG A 87 -10.57 7.49 14.78
CA ARG A 87 -12.00 7.15 14.84
C ARG A 87 -12.51 6.59 13.52
N TYR A 88 -12.01 7.12 12.41
CA TYR A 88 -12.40 6.70 11.05
C TYR A 88 -11.63 5.48 10.56
N PHE A 89 -10.32 5.37 10.90
CA PHE A 89 -9.40 4.49 10.21
C PHE A 89 -8.82 3.34 11.03
N SER A 90 -8.88 3.40 12.38
CA SER A 90 -7.99 2.60 13.23
C SER A 90 -8.68 1.60 14.15
N LYS A 91 -9.93 1.28 13.93
CA LYS A 91 -10.66 0.27 14.71
C LYS A 91 -11.10 -0.88 13.82
N THR A 92 -11.19 -2.07 14.39
CA THR A 92 -11.85 -3.19 13.71
C THR A 92 -13.30 -2.81 13.39
N GLY A 93 -13.72 -2.97 12.13
CA GLY A 93 -15.05 -2.54 11.67
C GLY A 93 -15.24 -1.01 11.67
N CYS A 94 -14.16 -0.24 11.50
CA CYS A 94 -14.28 1.20 11.33
C CYS A 94 -14.89 1.55 9.96
N VAL A 95 -15.45 2.77 9.86
CA VAL A 95 -16.13 3.22 8.63
C VAL A 95 -15.22 3.19 7.39
N ALA A 96 -13.92 3.42 7.53
CA ALA A 96 -12.98 3.31 6.43
C ALA A 96 -12.83 1.86 5.94
N TYR A 97 -12.81 0.90 6.87
CA TYR A 97 -12.80 -0.52 6.52
C TYR A 97 -14.07 -0.92 5.79
N ASP A 98 -15.24 -0.50 6.28
CA ASP A 98 -16.53 -0.89 5.70
C ASP A 98 -16.67 -0.45 4.24
N ILE A 99 -16.22 0.77 3.90
CA ILE A 99 -16.34 1.29 2.53
C ILE A 99 -15.19 0.86 1.61
N ALA A 100 -14.03 0.48 2.15
CA ALA A 100 -12.81 0.31 1.35
C ALA A 100 -12.14 -1.06 1.43
N LYS A 101 -12.70 -2.03 2.18
CA LYS A 101 -12.13 -3.39 2.36
C LYS A 101 -11.83 -4.15 1.07
N ASP A 102 -12.48 -3.78 -0.02
CA ASP A 102 -12.33 -4.40 -1.33
C ASP A 102 -11.30 -3.68 -2.22
N TYR A 103 -10.87 -2.50 -1.82
CA TYR A 103 -9.95 -1.62 -2.56
C TYR A 103 -8.63 -1.41 -1.83
N VAL A 104 -8.64 -1.44 -0.51
CA VAL A 104 -7.49 -1.24 0.37
C VAL A 104 -7.14 -2.55 1.07
N SER A 105 -5.86 -2.86 1.11
CA SER A 105 -5.33 -3.99 1.87
C SER A 105 -4.88 -3.56 3.26
N GLY A 106 -4.70 -4.56 4.13
CA GLY A 106 -4.17 -4.34 5.46
C GLY A 106 -5.22 -4.44 6.57
N ILE A 107 -4.77 -4.16 7.78
CA ILE A 107 -5.53 -4.32 9.02
C ILE A 107 -5.70 -2.93 9.67
N ALA A 108 -6.96 -2.49 9.85
CA ALA A 108 -7.26 -1.15 10.35
C ALA A 108 -6.67 -0.87 11.74
N ASN A 109 -6.73 -1.82 12.68
CA ASN A 109 -6.15 -1.65 14.01
C ASN A 109 -4.61 -1.61 14.02
N ARG A 110 -3.95 -2.08 12.95
CA ARG A 110 -2.50 -1.91 12.71
C ARG A 110 -2.16 -0.61 11.96
N GLN A 111 -3.13 0.28 11.84
CA GLN A 111 -3.03 1.63 11.26
C GLN A 111 -2.83 1.68 9.73
N GLU A 112 -2.92 0.55 9.02
CA GLU A 112 -2.62 0.48 7.59
C GLU A 112 -3.64 1.25 6.73
N TYR A 113 -4.92 1.31 7.16
CA TYR A 113 -5.92 2.16 6.52
C TYR A 113 -5.62 3.66 6.71
N LEU A 114 -5.19 4.04 7.92
CA LEU A 114 -4.78 5.42 8.20
C LEU A 114 -3.55 5.80 7.38
N GLU A 115 -2.54 4.93 7.33
CA GLU A 115 -1.33 5.14 6.54
C GLU A 115 -1.66 5.32 5.05
N THR A 116 -2.52 4.45 4.50
CA THR A 116 -2.96 4.55 3.11
C THR A 116 -3.69 5.86 2.83
N ALA A 117 -4.61 6.26 3.71
CA ALA A 117 -5.34 7.51 3.54
C ALA A 117 -4.41 8.74 3.56
N ILE A 118 -3.45 8.77 4.49
CA ILE A 118 -2.47 9.87 4.56
C ILE A 118 -1.56 9.85 3.34
N ARG A 119 -1.07 8.69 2.92
CA ARG A 119 -0.24 8.54 1.72
C ARG A 119 -0.93 9.11 0.49
N TRP A 120 -2.20 8.82 0.30
CA TRP A 120 -2.97 9.31 -0.84
C TRP A 120 -3.11 10.83 -0.84
N ILE A 121 -3.49 11.45 0.27
CA ILE A 121 -3.69 12.91 0.33
C ILE A 121 -2.38 13.69 0.33
N SER A 122 -1.26 13.07 0.75
CA SER A 122 0.03 13.73 0.89
C SER A 122 1.00 13.47 -0.27
N ASN A 123 0.60 12.64 -1.24
CA ASN A 123 1.48 12.16 -2.30
C ASN A 123 2.80 11.58 -1.75
N ASP A 124 2.65 10.60 -0.82
CA ASP A 124 3.72 9.90 -0.08
C ASP A 124 4.46 10.70 1.01
N ASP A 125 4.23 12.01 1.17
CA ASP A 125 4.83 12.76 2.29
C ASP A 125 4.02 12.62 3.58
N ILE A 126 3.91 11.39 4.09
CA ILE A 126 3.14 11.06 5.30
C ILE A 126 3.63 11.87 6.50
N THR A 127 4.95 11.95 6.68
CA THR A 127 5.57 12.61 7.85
C THR A 127 5.34 14.12 7.83
N GLY A 128 5.54 14.75 6.68
CA GLY A 128 5.28 16.19 6.51
C GLY A 128 3.80 16.52 6.71
N TYR A 129 2.91 15.72 6.16
CA TYR A 129 1.47 15.89 6.34
C TYR A 129 1.06 15.80 7.81
N MET A 130 1.49 14.76 8.52
CA MET A 130 1.16 14.58 9.94
C MET A 130 1.74 15.70 10.82
N GLY A 131 2.96 16.15 10.53
CA GLY A 131 3.58 17.28 11.25
C GLY A 131 2.81 18.59 11.05
N LYS A 132 2.39 18.87 9.82
CA LYS A 132 1.60 20.07 9.47
C LYS A 132 0.24 20.10 10.15
N HIS A 133 -0.43 18.95 10.22
CA HIS A 133 -1.80 18.84 10.72
C HIS A 133 -1.92 18.39 12.17
N GLN A 134 -0.79 18.15 12.90
CA GLN A 134 -0.78 17.60 14.25
C GLN A 134 -1.75 18.29 15.22
N HIS A 135 -1.87 19.61 15.12
CA HIS A 135 -2.67 20.45 16.01
C HIS A 135 -4.04 20.83 15.45
N ASP A 136 -4.41 20.33 14.28
CA ASP A 136 -5.74 20.56 13.72
C ASP A 136 -6.79 19.90 14.60
N LYS A 137 -7.97 20.54 14.67
CA LYS A 137 -9.05 20.10 15.56
C LYS A 137 -9.64 18.74 15.17
N ASN A 138 -9.60 18.40 13.89
CA ASN A 138 -10.16 17.16 13.34
C ASN A 138 -9.45 16.73 12.05
N ALA A 139 -9.74 15.52 11.60
CA ALA A 139 -9.22 14.92 10.38
C ALA A 139 -10.25 14.86 9.23
N ASN A 140 -11.22 15.80 9.23
CA ASN A 140 -12.30 15.79 8.24
C ASN A 140 -11.79 15.86 6.81
N LEU A 141 -10.76 16.65 6.52
CA LEU A 141 -10.18 16.75 5.18
C LEU A 141 -9.61 15.40 4.71
N LEU A 142 -8.91 14.69 5.58
CA LEU A 142 -8.41 13.35 5.29
C LEU A 142 -9.55 12.38 5.00
N TRP A 143 -10.58 12.41 5.83
CA TRP A 143 -11.75 11.55 5.66
C TRP A 143 -12.51 11.83 4.37
N GLN A 144 -12.77 13.10 4.06
CA GLN A 144 -13.44 13.50 2.82
C GLN A 144 -12.64 13.10 1.58
N HIS A 145 -11.31 13.30 1.59
CA HIS A 145 -10.46 12.86 0.48
C HIS A 145 -10.53 11.35 0.30
N PHE A 146 -10.39 10.57 1.37
CA PHE A 146 -10.48 9.11 1.31
C PHE A 146 -11.83 8.63 0.75
N GLN A 147 -12.94 9.22 1.21
CA GLN A 147 -14.27 8.93 0.68
C GLN A 147 -14.38 9.28 -0.81
N ALA A 148 -13.87 10.43 -1.22
CA ALA A 148 -13.89 10.86 -2.61
C ALA A 148 -13.13 9.87 -3.51
N VAL A 149 -11.94 9.42 -3.10
CA VAL A 149 -11.17 8.39 -3.81
C VAL A 149 -11.99 7.11 -3.98
N ILE A 150 -12.54 6.57 -2.90
CA ILE A 150 -13.31 5.32 -2.95
C ILE A 150 -14.56 5.46 -3.81
N THR A 151 -15.30 6.57 -3.66
CA THR A 151 -16.50 6.84 -4.47
C THR A 151 -16.16 6.93 -5.95
N TRP A 152 -15.07 7.63 -6.29
CA TRP A 152 -14.60 7.72 -7.67
C TRP A 152 -14.25 6.35 -8.26
N VAL A 153 -13.55 5.50 -7.49
CA VAL A 153 -13.25 4.12 -7.92
C VAL A 153 -14.53 3.34 -8.20
N GLN A 154 -15.50 3.41 -7.29
CA GLN A 154 -16.78 2.70 -7.43
C GLN A 154 -17.61 3.18 -8.62
N THR A 155 -17.55 4.47 -8.94
CA THR A 155 -18.29 5.05 -10.08
C THR A 155 -17.58 4.82 -11.41
N THR A 156 -16.25 4.76 -11.41
CA THR A 156 -15.45 4.55 -12.63
C THR A 156 -15.42 3.08 -13.04
N PHE A 157 -15.32 2.17 -12.08
CA PHE A 157 -15.19 0.74 -12.31
C PHE A 157 -16.43 0.00 -11.80
N LYS A 158 -17.35 -0.35 -12.70
CA LYS A 158 -18.67 -0.90 -12.39
C LYS A 158 -18.67 -2.17 -11.55
N ASN A 159 -17.72 -3.06 -11.79
CA ASN A 159 -17.66 -4.35 -11.12
C ASN A 159 -16.47 -4.45 -10.20
N GLN A 160 -16.75 -4.69 -8.93
CA GLN A 160 -15.74 -4.96 -7.93
C GLN A 160 -15.06 -6.32 -8.20
N ARG A 161 -13.73 -6.35 -8.05
CA ARG A 161 -12.90 -7.55 -8.23
C ARG A 161 -11.76 -7.60 -7.22
N LYS A 162 -11.34 -8.81 -6.87
CA LYS A 162 -10.21 -9.02 -5.94
C LYS A 162 -8.91 -8.32 -6.37
N PHE A 163 -8.73 -8.07 -7.67
CA PHE A 163 -7.54 -7.41 -8.22
C PHE A 163 -7.52 -5.89 -7.98
N MET A 164 -8.59 -5.31 -7.45
CA MET A 164 -8.65 -3.89 -7.09
C MET A 164 -7.89 -3.56 -5.81
N LYS A 165 -7.61 -4.57 -4.98
CA LYS A 165 -6.74 -4.39 -3.81
C LYS A 165 -5.30 -4.12 -4.23
N ASN A 166 -4.61 -3.27 -3.47
CA ASN A 166 -3.21 -2.87 -3.72
C ASN A 166 -2.99 -2.04 -5.00
N VAL A 167 -4.04 -1.46 -5.56
CA VAL A 167 -3.92 -0.40 -6.55
C VAL A 167 -3.77 0.93 -5.82
N ASP A 168 -2.90 1.80 -6.30
CA ASP A 168 -2.70 3.12 -5.68
C ASP A 168 -3.77 4.11 -6.16
N TRP A 169 -4.97 3.93 -5.59
CA TRP A 169 -6.16 4.66 -6.02
C TRP A 169 -6.07 6.17 -5.81
N GLY A 170 -5.34 6.62 -4.78
CA GLY A 170 -5.20 8.05 -4.51
C GLY A 170 -4.47 8.78 -5.64
N VAL A 171 -3.35 8.22 -6.11
CA VAL A 171 -2.58 8.79 -7.22
C VAL A 171 -3.43 8.82 -8.50
N LEU A 172 -4.12 7.72 -8.80
CA LEU A 172 -5.00 7.65 -9.96
C LEU A 172 -6.19 8.63 -9.85
N TYR A 173 -6.77 8.77 -8.67
CA TYR A 173 -7.82 9.74 -8.42
C TYR A 173 -7.35 11.17 -8.69
N ASP A 174 -6.22 11.57 -8.13
CA ASP A 174 -5.72 12.93 -8.26
C ASP A 174 -5.44 13.32 -9.72
N GLU A 175 -4.98 12.36 -10.53
CA GLU A 175 -4.67 12.58 -11.94
C GLU A 175 -5.90 12.49 -12.86
N TYR A 176 -6.90 11.66 -12.49
CA TYR A 176 -7.98 11.29 -13.41
C TYR A 176 -9.39 11.69 -12.95
N LYS A 177 -9.57 12.27 -11.75
CA LYS A 177 -10.89 12.60 -11.17
C LYS A 177 -11.76 13.49 -12.03
N ASP A 178 -11.15 14.37 -12.82
CA ASP A 178 -11.84 15.34 -13.67
C ASP A 178 -12.10 14.81 -15.11
N LYS A 179 -11.62 13.58 -15.42
CA LYS A 179 -11.83 12.97 -16.72
C LYS A 179 -13.14 12.17 -16.73
N GLN A 180 -13.88 12.30 -17.83
CA GLN A 180 -15.06 11.47 -18.08
C GLN A 180 -14.66 10.16 -18.75
N PHE A 181 -15.20 9.06 -18.26
CA PHE A 181 -14.94 7.72 -18.76
C PHE A 181 -16.22 7.05 -19.23
N ASP A 182 -16.12 6.34 -20.35
CA ASP A 182 -17.15 5.37 -20.77
C ASP A 182 -16.97 4.08 -19.95
N THR A 183 -17.73 3.98 -18.87
CA THR A 183 -17.62 2.90 -17.90
C THR A 183 -17.97 1.54 -18.49
N ASP A 184 -18.80 1.47 -19.56
CA ASP A 184 -19.13 0.22 -20.27
C ASP A 184 -17.93 -0.27 -21.08
N LYS A 185 -17.26 0.63 -21.82
CA LYS A 185 -16.04 0.28 -22.56
C LYS A 185 -14.91 -0.14 -21.63
N ILE A 186 -14.73 0.58 -20.52
CA ILE A 186 -13.75 0.19 -19.48
C ILE A 186 -14.02 -1.23 -18.99
N GLU A 187 -15.26 -1.55 -18.69
CA GLU A 187 -15.63 -2.86 -18.16
C GLU A 187 -15.38 -3.99 -19.17
N GLU A 188 -15.69 -3.76 -20.44
CA GLU A 188 -15.40 -4.72 -21.52
C GLU A 188 -13.89 -4.95 -21.69
N GLU A 189 -13.12 -3.90 -21.63
CA GLU A 189 -11.67 -3.96 -21.75
C GLU A 189 -11.03 -4.68 -20.53
N ILE A 190 -11.49 -4.40 -19.32
CA ILE A 190 -11.06 -5.10 -18.10
C ILE A 190 -11.31 -6.60 -18.24
N LYS A 191 -12.50 -7.02 -18.72
CA LYS A 191 -12.81 -8.44 -18.95
C LYS A 191 -11.83 -9.10 -19.91
N LYS A 192 -11.51 -8.45 -21.03
CA LYS A 192 -10.53 -8.95 -22.00
C LYS A 192 -9.14 -9.10 -21.36
N LEU A 193 -8.68 -8.09 -20.65
CA LEU A 193 -7.36 -8.10 -20.01
C LEU A 193 -7.24 -9.13 -18.87
N ILE A 194 -8.31 -9.39 -18.14
CA ILE A 194 -8.32 -10.44 -17.10
C ILE A 194 -8.15 -11.83 -17.72
N LEU A 195 -8.74 -12.06 -18.89
CA LEU A 195 -8.68 -13.34 -19.60
C LEU A 195 -7.40 -13.49 -20.44
N ASP A 196 -6.64 -12.44 -20.61
CA ASP A 196 -5.39 -12.48 -21.37
C ASP A 196 -4.26 -13.07 -20.53
N ASP A 197 -3.76 -14.25 -20.92
CA ASP A 197 -2.70 -14.97 -20.22
C ASP A 197 -1.34 -14.23 -20.27
N ASP A 198 -1.15 -13.32 -21.22
CA ASP A 198 0.05 -12.50 -21.31
C ASP A 198 0.08 -11.37 -20.27
N VAL A 199 -1.08 -10.97 -19.72
CA VAL A 199 -1.18 -10.01 -18.63
C VAL A 199 -0.89 -10.71 -17.30
N THR A 200 0.34 -10.63 -16.81
CA THR A 200 0.74 -11.32 -15.58
C THR A 200 0.37 -10.58 -14.30
N LYS A 201 0.35 -9.24 -14.32
CA LYS A 201 -0.02 -8.41 -13.17
C LYS A 201 -1.44 -7.88 -13.30
N LYS A 202 -2.42 -8.67 -12.83
CA LYS A 202 -3.84 -8.30 -12.94
C LYS A 202 -4.24 -7.02 -12.18
N THR A 203 -3.54 -6.66 -11.09
CA THR A 203 -3.73 -5.37 -10.39
C THR A 203 -3.33 -4.17 -11.26
N GLY A 204 -2.42 -4.38 -12.20
CA GLY A 204 -1.97 -3.36 -13.14
C GLY A 204 -2.97 -3.01 -14.25
N ILE A 205 -4.05 -3.80 -14.40
CA ILE A 205 -5.10 -3.54 -15.39
C ILE A 205 -5.74 -2.16 -15.15
N TYR A 206 -6.01 -1.81 -13.89
CA TYR A 206 -6.68 -0.56 -13.55
C TYR A 206 -5.85 0.69 -13.88
N PRO A 207 -4.58 0.81 -13.45
CA PRO A 207 -3.75 1.92 -13.90
C PRO A 207 -3.52 1.90 -15.41
N TYR A 208 -3.36 0.73 -16.05
CA TYR A 208 -3.23 0.65 -17.52
C TYR A 208 -4.43 1.25 -18.26
N ILE A 209 -5.65 0.92 -17.84
CA ILE A 209 -6.88 1.47 -18.45
C ILE A 209 -6.88 3.00 -18.46
N LEU A 210 -6.33 3.61 -17.43
CA LEU A 210 -6.31 5.07 -17.28
C LEU A 210 -5.11 5.72 -17.99
N THR A 211 -3.91 5.11 -17.86
CA THR A 211 -2.64 5.69 -18.35
C THR A 211 -2.27 5.26 -19.75
N ARG A 212 -2.74 4.09 -20.18
CA ARG A 212 -2.33 3.38 -21.40
C ARG A 212 -0.86 2.93 -21.39
N ASP A 213 -0.21 2.91 -20.23
CA ASP A 213 1.17 2.43 -20.12
C ASP A 213 1.19 0.91 -19.83
N GLU A 214 1.66 0.13 -20.82
CA GLU A 214 1.76 -1.34 -20.76
C GLU A 214 2.65 -1.85 -19.61
N LYS A 215 3.56 -1.02 -19.09
CA LYS A 215 4.41 -1.38 -17.94
C LYS A 215 3.62 -1.80 -16.72
N HIS A 216 2.41 -1.28 -16.56
CA HIS A 216 1.53 -1.68 -15.44
C HIS A 216 1.10 -3.15 -15.51
N LEU A 217 0.97 -3.71 -16.69
CA LEU A 217 0.45 -5.06 -16.92
C LEU A 217 1.48 -6.16 -16.68
N SER A 218 2.78 -5.81 -16.70
CA SER A 218 3.88 -6.80 -16.67
C SER A 218 3.62 -7.92 -17.69
N ILE A 219 3.59 -7.54 -18.96
CA ILE A 219 3.35 -8.49 -20.05
C ILE A 219 4.35 -9.64 -19.98
N ARG A 220 3.88 -10.85 -20.22
CA ARG A 220 4.67 -12.07 -20.18
C ARG A 220 5.89 -11.92 -21.10
N THR A 221 7.06 -12.30 -20.59
CA THR A 221 8.27 -12.31 -21.40
C THR A 221 8.45 -13.65 -22.11
N PHE A 222 9.12 -13.64 -23.24
CA PHE A 222 9.51 -14.86 -23.93
C PHE A 222 10.42 -15.72 -23.04
N SER A 223 10.21 -17.05 -23.05
CA SER A 223 11.06 -17.99 -22.32
C SER A 223 12.45 -18.09 -22.96
N GLU A 224 13.45 -18.54 -22.20
CA GLU A 224 14.79 -18.75 -22.73
C GLU A 224 14.81 -19.74 -23.90
N ASN A 225 13.93 -20.74 -23.90
CA ASN A 225 13.79 -21.67 -25.02
C ASN A 225 13.27 -20.98 -26.28
N MET A 226 12.28 -20.08 -26.15
CA MET A 226 11.78 -19.28 -27.30
C MET A 226 12.87 -18.35 -27.83
N LYS A 227 13.64 -17.72 -26.93
CA LYS A 227 14.77 -16.86 -27.33
C LYS A 227 15.85 -17.65 -28.07
N GLN A 228 16.21 -18.84 -27.56
CA GLN A 228 17.20 -19.69 -28.22
C GLN A 228 16.72 -20.11 -29.60
N LYS A 229 15.48 -20.54 -29.75
CA LYS A 229 14.91 -20.92 -31.04
C LYS A 229 14.89 -19.75 -32.04
N ALA A 230 14.51 -18.55 -31.58
CA ALA A 230 14.55 -17.35 -32.38
C ALA A 230 15.99 -17.03 -32.81
N TYR A 231 16.99 -17.16 -31.93
CA TYR A 231 18.39 -16.97 -32.19
C TYR A 231 18.91 -17.87 -33.32
N GLU A 232 18.64 -19.17 -33.18
CA GLU A 232 19.05 -20.16 -34.21
C GLU A 232 18.34 -19.90 -35.55
N SER A 233 17.04 -19.62 -35.52
CA SER A 233 16.27 -19.32 -36.76
C SER A 233 16.72 -18.04 -37.48
N GLN A 234 17.27 -17.10 -36.73
CA GLN A 234 17.79 -15.84 -37.23
C GLN A 234 19.29 -15.93 -37.62
N ASN A 235 19.97 -17.07 -37.39
CA ASN A 235 21.42 -17.24 -37.61
C ASN A 235 22.22 -16.16 -36.85
N ALA A 236 21.87 -15.88 -35.58
CA ALA A 236 22.48 -14.86 -34.74
C ALA A 236 22.41 -13.41 -35.29
N LEU A 237 21.58 -13.15 -36.28
CA LEU A 237 21.42 -11.82 -36.89
C LEU A 237 20.29 -11.03 -36.20
N CYS A 238 20.56 -9.76 -35.93
CA CYS A 238 19.50 -8.83 -35.49
C CYS A 238 18.50 -8.62 -36.64
N LYS A 239 17.21 -8.78 -36.36
CA LYS A 239 16.15 -8.62 -37.40
C LYS A 239 16.02 -7.21 -37.95
N GLU A 240 16.50 -6.20 -37.24
CA GLU A 240 16.39 -4.80 -37.67
C GLU A 240 17.63 -4.32 -38.43
N CYS A 241 18.86 -4.48 -37.87
CA CYS A 241 20.08 -4.01 -38.54
C CYS A 241 20.79 -5.09 -39.38
N GLY A 242 20.47 -6.35 -39.22
CA GLY A 242 21.09 -7.45 -39.96
C GLY A 242 22.52 -7.78 -39.52
N GLU A 243 23.04 -7.18 -38.48
CA GLU A 243 24.35 -7.47 -37.91
C GLU A 243 24.34 -8.69 -37.01
N LEU A 244 25.48 -9.37 -36.89
CA LEU A 244 25.66 -10.57 -36.06
C LEU A 244 25.98 -10.19 -34.64
N PHE A 245 25.30 -10.85 -33.65
CA PHE A 245 25.47 -10.63 -32.23
C PHE A 245 25.44 -11.94 -31.46
N GLU A 246 26.12 -11.97 -30.31
CA GLU A 246 25.95 -13.04 -29.33
C GLU A 246 24.56 -12.96 -28.69
N LEU A 247 23.97 -14.10 -28.27
CA LEU A 247 22.66 -14.14 -27.65
C LEU A 247 22.54 -13.21 -26.43
N SER A 248 23.62 -13.07 -25.65
CA SER A 248 23.70 -12.18 -24.47
C SER A 248 23.62 -10.68 -24.82
N GLU A 249 23.86 -10.32 -26.07
CA GLU A 249 23.77 -8.94 -26.57
C GLU A 249 22.43 -8.62 -27.23
N MET A 250 21.56 -9.64 -27.33
CA MET A 250 20.26 -9.52 -27.97
C MET A 250 19.12 -9.59 -26.93
N GLU A 251 18.01 -9.00 -27.25
CA GLU A 251 16.79 -9.01 -26.43
C GLU A 251 15.62 -9.52 -27.28
N ALA A 252 14.77 -10.34 -26.64
CA ALA A 252 13.56 -10.82 -27.29
C ALA A 252 12.51 -9.72 -27.34
N ASP A 253 11.87 -9.60 -28.48
CA ASP A 253 10.86 -8.61 -28.77
C ASP A 253 9.69 -9.24 -29.55
N HIS A 254 8.51 -8.66 -29.46
CA HIS A 254 7.36 -9.10 -30.22
C HIS A 254 7.45 -8.59 -31.68
N ILE A 255 7.30 -9.47 -32.67
CA ILE A 255 7.17 -9.08 -34.07
C ILE A 255 5.94 -8.16 -34.20
N ASP A 256 4.77 -8.66 -33.82
CA ASP A 256 3.55 -7.90 -33.64
C ASP A 256 3.45 -7.48 -32.19
N PRO A 257 3.48 -6.18 -31.85
CA PRO A 257 3.36 -5.70 -30.48
C PRO A 257 2.11 -6.23 -29.79
N TRP A 258 2.22 -6.50 -28.47
CA TRP A 258 1.07 -6.96 -27.67
C TRP A 258 -0.12 -5.99 -27.76
N SER A 259 0.13 -4.67 -27.74
CA SER A 259 -0.90 -3.63 -27.88
C SER A 259 -1.67 -3.69 -29.21
N LYS A 260 -1.11 -4.36 -30.21
CA LYS A 260 -1.76 -4.61 -31.50
C LYS A 260 -2.35 -6.02 -31.63
N GLY A 261 -2.39 -6.76 -30.53
CA GLY A 261 -2.95 -8.11 -30.48
C GLY A 261 -1.93 -9.25 -30.62
N GLY A 262 -0.64 -8.93 -30.74
CA GLY A 262 0.44 -9.94 -30.74
C GLY A 262 0.50 -10.70 -29.41
N LYS A 263 0.76 -12.00 -29.46
CA LYS A 263 0.83 -12.89 -28.29
C LYS A 263 2.28 -13.27 -28.00
N THR A 264 2.57 -13.62 -26.76
CA THR A 264 3.88 -14.12 -26.31
C THR A 264 3.99 -15.61 -26.63
N ILE A 265 4.12 -15.89 -27.92
CA ILE A 265 4.29 -17.24 -28.49
C ILE A 265 5.53 -17.27 -29.37
N GLU A 266 6.02 -18.48 -29.68
CA GLU A 266 7.28 -18.69 -30.42
C GLU A 266 7.28 -17.99 -31.79
N GLU A 267 6.17 -18.08 -32.51
CA GLU A 267 6.01 -17.50 -33.85
C GLU A 267 6.06 -15.98 -33.86
N ASN A 268 5.80 -15.34 -32.73
CA ASN A 268 5.82 -13.89 -32.55
C ASN A 268 7.09 -13.39 -31.85
N CYS A 269 8.07 -14.28 -31.62
CA CYS A 269 9.34 -13.95 -30.99
C CYS A 269 10.39 -13.59 -32.05
N GLN A 270 10.99 -12.42 -31.91
CA GLN A 270 12.21 -12.04 -32.66
C GLN A 270 13.29 -11.57 -31.69
N LEU A 271 14.54 -11.63 -32.16
CA LEU A 271 15.67 -11.08 -31.41
C LEU A 271 16.19 -9.83 -32.11
N LEU A 272 16.37 -8.79 -31.33
CA LEU A 272 16.96 -7.52 -31.72
C LEU A 272 18.21 -7.25 -30.87
N CYS A 273 19.20 -6.58 -31.42
CA CYS A 273 20.28 -6.06 -30.59
C CYS A 273 19.73 -5.03 -29.60
N LYS A 274 20.39 -4.86 -28.45
CA LYS A 274 19.94 -3.94 -27.39
C LYS A 274 19.67 -2.53 -27.85
N LYS A 275 20.46 -2.06 -28.86
CA LYS A 275 20.29 -0.72 -29.47
C LYS A 275 18.97 -0.60 -30.22
N ASP A 276 18.68 -1.56 -31.10
CA ASP A 276 17.49 -1.53 -31.95
C ASP A 276 16.21 -1.81 -31.13
N ASN A 277 16.30 -2.71 -30.14
CA ASN A 277 15.18 -2.97 -29.23
C ASN A 277 14.78 -1.71 -28.45
N ARG A 278 15.75 -0.96 -27.92
CA ARG A 278 15.47 0.31 -27.22
C ARG A 278 14.87 1.36 -28.17
N ARG A 279 15.34 1.42 -29.41
CA ARG A 279 14.79 2.34 -30.44
C ARG A 279 13.33 2.00 -30.76
N LYS A 280 13.01 0.72 -30.89
CA LYS A 280 11.63 0.23 -31.13
C LYS A 280 10.71 0.51 -29.95
N SER A 281 11.18 0.27 -28.70
CA SER A 281 10.42 0.50 -27.47
C SER A 281 10.22 1.98 -27.12
N GLY A 282 11.00 2.89 -27.68
CA GLY A 282 10.92 4.34 -27.46
C GLY A 282 10.01 5.09 -28.43
N LYS A 283 9.30 4.38 -29.30
CA LYS A 283 8.27 4.92 -30.19
C LYS A 283 6.90 4.60 -29.59
#